data_425069df10cabced60ee23c82472313a
#
_entry.id   425069df10cabced60ee23c82472313a
#
_cell.length_a   1.000
_cell.length_b   1.000
_cell.length_c   1.000
_cell.angle_alpha   90.00
_cell.angle_beta   90.00
_cell.angle_gamma   90.00
#
_symmetry.space_group_name_H-M   'P 1'
#
loop_
_entity.id
_entity.type
_entity.pdbx_description
1 polymer ?
#
loop_
_entity_poly.entity_id
_entity_poly.type
_entity_poly.pdbx_seq_one_letter_code
_entity_poly.pdbx_strand_id
1 'polypeptide(L)'
;MGFEDDIFKITPLAIDINDTRSLHVAELVRDALRNMGKVVAASKIALLGASYREDVGDTRYSGSEIVVRKLTEMGAEIVIHDPYVKHWWELEKQESYPAPGHSWARFFRNQEKLQDSKVENDLQATLKSVDAVSWPSATMPT
;
A
#
# COMPACT_ATOMS: atom_id res chain seq x y z
N MET A 1 -0.70 38.94 -6.89
CA MET A 1 -0.74 37.76 -7.74
C MET A 1 0.33 36.69 -7.49
N GLY A 2 1.32 36.83 -6.69
CA GLY A 2 2.36 35.82 -6.46
C GLY A 2 2.12 34.92 -5.28
N PHE A 3 1.64 35.45 -4.17
CA PHE A 3 1.63 34.72 -2.90
C PHE A 3 0.53 33.64 -2.79
N GLU A 4 -0.66 33.90 -3.30
CA GLU A 4 -1.74 32.91 -3.30
C GLU A 4 -1.48 31.76 -4.28
N ASP A 5 -0.93 32.04 -5.45
CA ASP A 5 -0.56 31.03 -6.44
C ASP A 5 0.55 30.09 -5.93
N ASP A 6 1.48 30.58 -5.13
CA ASP A 6 2.58 29.78 -4.59
C ASP A 6 2.12 28.87 -3.44
N ILE A 7 1.18 29.32 -2.60
CA ILE A 7 0.56 28.48 -1.55
C ILE A 7 -0.20 27.32 -2.20
N PHE A 8 -0.96 27.56 -3.26
CA PHE A 8 -1.69 26.51 -3.97
C PHE A 8 -0.79 25.51 -4.70
N LYS A 9 0.45 25.87 -5.03
CA LYS A 9 1.43 24.95 -5.60
C LYS A 9 2.06 24.03 -4.57
N ILE A 10 2.31 24.52 -3.36
CA ILE A 10 2.97 23.76 -2.28
C ILE A 10 2.08 22.62 -1.78
N THR A 11 0.78 22.86 -1.57
CA THR A 11 -0.14 21.86 -1.04
C THR A 11 -0.27 20.63 -1.95
N PRO A 12 -0.54 20.76 -3.26
CA PRO A 12 -0.57 19.61 -4.16
C PRO A 12 0.77 18.88 -4.23
N LEU A 13 1.89 19.62 -4.24
CA LEU A 13 3.22 19.01 -4.24
C LEU A 13 3.48 18.21 -2.95
N ALA A 14 3.10 18.74 -1.80
CA ALA A 14 3.25 18.04 -0.52
C ALA A 14 2.41 16.76 -0.46
N ILE A 15 1.20 16.79 -0.98
CA ILE A 15 0.33 15.61 -1.09
C ILE A 15 0.98 14.58 -2.01
N ASP A 16 1.45 14.98 -3.18
CA ASP A 16 2.10 14.12 -4.15
C ASP A 16 3.36 13.45 -3.58
N ILE A 17 4.20 14.20 -2.87
CA ILE A 17 5.38 13.67 -2.19
C ILE A 17 4.97 12.65 -1.11
N ASN A 18 3.94 12.95 -0.33
CA ASN A 18 3.46 12.04 0.70
C ASN A 18 2.95 10.72 0.11
N ASP A 19 2.23 10.79 -0.98
CA ASP A 19 1.68 9.60 -1.66
C ASP A 19 2.79 8.78 -2.33
N THR A 20 3.79 9.43 -2.94
CA THR A 20 4.94 8.73 -3.55
C THR A 20 5.83 8.02 -2.54
N ARG A 21 5.79 8.38 -1.25
CA ARG A 21 6.50 7.63 -0.19
C ARG A 21 6.04 6.18 -0.10
N SER A 22 4.78 5.92 -0.32
CA SER A 22 4.24 4.56 -0.33
C SER A 22 4.80 3.71 -1.48
N LEU A 23 5.08 4.30 -2.63
CA LEU A 23 5.78 3.63 -3.73
C LEU A 23 7.21 3.25 -3.32
N HIS A 24 7.90 4.12 -2.60
CA HIS A 24 9.24 3.85 -2.08
C HIS A 24 9.25 2.68 -1.10
N VAL A 25 8.23 2.56 -0.24
CA VAL A 25 8.08 1.40 0.66
C VAL A 25 8.03 0.10 -0.14
N ALA A 26 7.27 0.05 -1.23
CA ALA A 26 7.21 -1.13 -2.08
C ALA A 26 8.56 -1.47 -2.73
N GLU A 27 9.33 -0.45 -3.11
CA GLU A 27 10.70 -0.64 -3.63
C GLU A 27 11.65 -1.19 -2.57
N LEU A 28 11.57 -0.72 -1.33
CA LEU A 28 12.36 -1.25 -0.21
C LEU A 28 12.05 -2.72 0.07
N VAL A 29 10.78 -3.11 0.02
CA VAL A 29 10.37 -4.52 0.17
C VAL A 29 10.97 -5.37 -0.95
N ARG A 30 10.89 -4.92 -2.20
CA ARG A 30 11.52 -5.59 -3.36
C ARG A 30 13.01 -5.78 -3.15
N ASP A 31 13.70 -4.73 -2.73
CA ASP A 31 15.16 -4.76 -2.56
C ASP A 31 15.57 -5.64 -1.38
N ALA A 32 14.81 -5.65 -0.29
CA ALA A 32 15.01 -6.57 0.82
C ALA A 32 14.87 -8.04 0.40
N LEU A 33 13.82 -8.37 -0.35
CA LEU A 33 13.64 -9.72 -0.90
C LEU A 33 14.81 -10.12 -1.82
N ARG A 34 15.25 -9.22 -2.69
CA ARG A 34 16.41 -9.44 -3.57
C ARG A 34 17.67 -9.75 -2.78
N ASN A 35 17.94 -9.01 -1.70
CA ASN A 35 19.09 -9.23 -0.83
C ASN A 35 19.04 -10.59 -0.12
N MET A 36 17.84 -11.14 0.07
CA MET A 36 17.61 -12.49 0.59
C MET A 36 17.62 -13.58 -0.48
N GLY A 37 17.93 -13.24 -1.74
CA GLY A 37 17.92 -14.17 -2.86
C GLY A 37 16.51 -14.55 -3.35
N LYS A 38 15.49 -13.78 -2.99
CA LYS A 38 14.09 -14.01 -3.39
C LYS A 38 13.67 -13.07 -4.49
N VAL A 39 12.74 -13.53 -5.34
CA VAL A 39 12.12 -12.72 -6.41
C VAL A 39 10.75 -12.26 -5.95
N VAL A 40 10.47 -10.97 -6.04
CA VAL A 40 9.20 -10.39 -5.59
C VAL A 40 7.98 -11.04 -6.24
N ALA A 41 8.05 -11.36 -7.53
CA ALA A 41 6.96 -11.99 -8.29
C ALA A 41 6.63 -13.43 -7.85
N ALA A 42 7.52 -14.08 -7.11
CA ALA A 42 7.33 -15.42 -6.57
C ALA A 42 7.20 -15.40 -5.03
N SER A 43 7.03 -14.23 -4.44
CA SER A 43 6.98 -14.05 -2.99
C SER A 43 5.57 -13.76 -2.52
N LYS A 44 5.27 -14.26 -1.33
CA LYS A 44 4.05 -13.96 -0.58
C LYS A 44 4.39 -12.99 0.54
N ILE A 45 3.73 -11.84 0.56
CA ILE A 45 4.07 -10.73 1.43
C ILE A 45 2.87 -10.39 2.32
N ALA A 46 3.08 -10.35 3.63
CA ALA A 46 2.07 -9.82 4.55
C ALA A 46 2.17 -8.31 4.63
N LEU A 47 1.04 -7.64 4.44
CA LEU A 47 0.86 -6.25 4.79
C LEU A 47 0.16 -6.15 6.14
N LEU A 48 0.80 -5.54 7.12
CA LEU A 48 0.24 -5.32 8.44
C LEU A 48 -0.29 -3.90 8.57
N GLY A 49 -1.61 -3.74 8.61
CA GLY A 49 -2.30 -2.47 8.70
C GLY A 49 -2.84 -1.98 7.36
N ALA A 50 -4.15 -2.02 7.23
CA ALA A 50 -4.89 -1.50 6.09
C ALA A 50 -5.39 -0.08 6.32
N SER A 51 -5.62 0.28 7.57
CA SER A 51 -6.23 1.54 7.96
C SER A 51 -5.30 2.75 7.77
N TYR A 52 -5.92 3.90 7.63
CA TYR A 52 -5.24 5.20 7.58
C TYR A 52 -4.56 5.57 8.90
N ARG A 53 -5.14 5.14 10.02
CA ARG A 53 -4.65 5.44 11.39
C ARG A 53 -4.69 4.18 12.26
N GLU A 54 -3.97 4.24 13.36
CA GLU A 54 -3.98 3.21 14.39
C GLU A 54 -5.36 3.10 15.05
N ASP A 55 -5.71 1.89 15.47
CA ASP A 55 -6.92 1.57 16.24
C ASP A 55 -8.25 2.01 15.60
N VAL A 56 -8.30 2.14 14.28
CA VAL A 56 -9.50 2.46 13.52
C VAL A 56 -9.63 1.56 12.30
N GLY A 57 -10.87 1.34 11.85
CA GLY A 57 -11.18 0.55 10.65
C GLY A 57 -11.38 1.38 9.37
N ASP A 58 -10.86 2.62 9.32
CA ASP A 58 -11.01 3.48 8.14
C ASP A 58 -9.85 3.29 7.17
N THR A 59 -10.14 2.74 6.00
CA THR A 59 -9.18 2.43 4.95
C THR A 59 -9.02 3.54 3.90
N ARG A 60 -9.89 4.54 3.94
CA ARG A 60 -9.88 5.63 2.96
C ARG A 60 -8.57 6.41 3.04
N TYR A 61 -7.98 6.71 1.87
CA TYR A 61 -6.71 7.44 1.75
C TYR A 61 -5.52 6.80 2.48
N SER A 62 -5.60 5.50 2.75
CA SER A 62 -4.48 4.78 3.35
C SER A 62 -3.33 4.62 2.36
N GLY A 63 -2.12 5.02 2.78
CA GLY A 63 -0.90 4.77 2.00
C GLY A 63 -0.62 3.29 1.77
N SER A 64 -1.18 2.42 2.63
CA SER A 64 -1.11 0.97 2.47
C SER A 64 -1.72 0.47 1.16
N GLU A 65 -2.76 1.13 0.64
CA GLU A 65 -3.35 0.80 -0.66
C GLU A 65 -2.32 0.90 -1.79
N ILE A 66 -1.54 1.97 -1.80
CA ILE A 66 -0.51 2.21 -2.82
C ILE A 66 0.57 1.14 -2.75
N VAL A 67 0.99 0.76 -1.53
CA VAL A 67 1.96 -0.33 -1.32
C VAL A 67 1.44 -1.65 -1.87
N VAL A 68 0.20 -2.01 -1.53
CA VAL A 68 -0.44 -3.25 -2.02
C VAL A 68 -0.51 -3.24 -3.54
N ARG A 69 -1.02 -2.17 -4.15
CA ARG A 69 -1.14 -2.05 -5.60
C ARG A 69 0.20 -2.16 -6.30
N LYS A 70 1.25 -1.53 -5.75
CA LYS A 70 2.59 -1.57 -6.35
C LYS A 70 3.24 -2.94 -6.23
N LEU A 71 3.15 -3.60 -5.09
CA LEU A 71 3.67 -4.95 -4.91
C LEU A 71 2.92 -5.98 -5.77
N THR A 72 1.60 -5.83 -5.90
CA THR A 72 0.79 -6.65 -6.81
C THR A 72 1.18 -6.43 -8.27
N GLU A 73 1.43 -5.19 -8.69
CA GLU A 73 1.96 -4.87 -10.02
C GLU A 73 3.29 -5.59 -10.27
N MET A 74 4.16 -5.68 -9.26
CA MET A 74 5.42 -6.40 -9.32
C MET A 74 5.26 -7.93 -9.34
N GLY A 75 4.04 -8.43 -9.16
CA GLY A 75 3.69 -9.85 -9.24
C GLY A 75 3.64 -10.58 -7.89
N ALA A 76 3.82 -9.90 -6.76
CA ALA A 76 3.71 -10.51 -5.44
C ALA A 76 2.28 -10.96 -5.13
N GLU A 77 2.17 -12.00 -4.29
CA GLU A 77 0.93 -12.36 -3.61
C GLU A 77 0.86 -11.58 -2.29
N ILE A 78 -0.21 -10.83 -2.07
CA ILE A 78 -0.36 -10.01 -0.87
C ILE A 78 -1.40 -10.62 0.06
N VAL A 79 -1.02 -10.81 1.33
CA VAL A 79 -1.93 -11.14 2.42
C VAL A 79 -2.06 -9.92 3.31
N ILE A 80 -3.28 -9.47 3.53
CA ILE A 80 -3.55 -8.27 4.31
C ILE A 80 -3.99 -8.71 5.71
N HIS A 81 -3.38 -8.15 6.73
CA HIS A 81 -3.80 -8.33 8.12
C HIS A 81 -4.11 -7.00 8.78
N ASP A 82 -5.32 -6.89 9.32
CA ASP A 82 -5.73 -5.75 10.13
C ASP A 82 -6.82 -6.19 11.12
N PRO A 83 -6.66 -5.96 12.42
CA PRO A 83 -7.63 -6.39 13.43
C PRO A 83 -8.95 -5.60 13.40
N TYR A 84 -8.94 -4.40 12.83
CA TYR A 84 -10.09 -3.50 12.81
C TYR A 84 -10.82 -3.45 11.46
N VAL A 85 -10.19 -3.94 10.38
CA VAL A 85 -10.73 -3.94 9.02
C VAL A 85 -11.22 -5.33 8.68
N LYS A 86 -12.50 -5.46 8.35
CA LYS A 86 -13.07 -6.72 7.87
C LYS A 86 -13.07 -6.83 6.35
N HIS A 87 -13.15 -5.70 5.68
CA HIS A 87 -13.26 -5.62 4.24
C HIS A 87 -12.61 -4.32 3.75
N TRP A 88 -11.88 -4.39 2.65
CA TRP A 88 -11.18 -3.25 2.09
C TRP A 88 -11.74 -2.88 0.71
N TRP A 89 -12.77 -2.06 0.73
CA TRP A 89 -13.54 -1.67 -0.45
C TRP A 89 -12.74 -0.97 -1.53
N GLU A 90 -11.73 -0.20 -1.16
CA GLU A 90 -10.90 0.54 -2.11
C GLU A 90 -10.09 -0.38 -3.02
N LEU A 91 -9.67 -1.55 -2.55
CA LEU A 91 -8.93 -2.51 -3.35
C LEU A 91 -9.77 -3.20 -4.44
N GLU A 92 -11.08 -3.30 -4.23
CA GLU A 92 -11.99 -3.88 -5.22
C GLU A 92 -12.17 -2.97 -6.44
N LYS A 93 -11.98 -1.67 -6.26
CA LYS A 93 -12.10 -0.70 -7.34
C LYS A 93 -10.89 -0.79 -8.26
N GLN A 94 -11.13 -1.06 -9.52
CA GLN A 94 -10.10 -1.04 -10.56
C GLN A 94 -9.93 0.35 -11.21
N GLU A 95 -10.51 1.36 -10.62
CA GLU A 95 -10.41 2.72 -11.11
C GLU A 95 -8.96 3.22 -11.03
N SER A 96 -8.62 4.13 -11.94
CA SER A 96 -7.33 4.79 -11.92
C SER A 96 -7.15 5.56 -10.62
N TYR A 97 -6.33 5.05 -9.75
CA TYR A 97 -5.93 5.73 -8.53
C TYR A 97 -4.45 6.09 -8.63
N PRO A 98 -4.05 7.29 -8.36
CA PRO A 98 -4.83 8.44 -7.87
C PRO A 98 -5.62 9.17 -8.95
N ALA A 99 -6.36 10.21 -8.51
CA ALA A 99 -7.06 11.09 -9.42
C ALA A 99 -6.14 11.69 -10.49
N PRO A 100 -6.63 11.95 -11.71
CA PRO A 100 -5.82 12.56 -12.77
C PRO A 100 -5.13 13.84 -12.28
N GLY A 101 -3.84 13.98 -12.62
CA GLY A 101 -3.02 15.14 -12.23
C GLY A 101 -1.94 14.87 -11.19
N HIS A 102 -1.94 13.73 -10.53
CA HIS A 102 -0.84 13.30 -9.67
C HIS A 102 0.31 12.70 -10.49
N SER A 103 1.55 12.88 -10.03
CA SER A 103 2.76 12.40 -10.72
C SER A 103 2.81 10.87 -10.85
N TRP A 104 2.14 10.16 -9.97
CA TRP A 104 2.02 8.71 -9.97
C TRP A 104 0.66 8.20 -10.47
N ALA A 105 -0.18 9.09 -11.03
CA ALA A 105 -1.45 8.76 -11.68
C ALA A 105 -1.19 7.87 -12.89
N ARG A 106 -1.19 6.58 -12.66
CA ARG A 106 -1.04 5.56 -13.70
C ARG A 106 -1.89 4.35 -13.35
N PHE A 107 -2.28 3.62 -14.38
CA PHE A 107 -2.96 2.36 -14.20
C PHE A 107 -1.96 1.30 -13.70
N PHE A 108 -2.22 0.72 -12.56
CA PHE A 108 -1.44 -0.41 -12.06
C PHE A 108 -1.84 -1.69 -12.79
N ARG A 109 -0.86 -2.51 -13.16
CA ARG A 109 -1.10 -3.82 -13.78
C ARG A 109 -1.43 -4.88 -12.74
N ASN A 110 -2.04 -5.98 -13.19
CA ASN A 110 -2.34 -7.16 -12.38
C ASN A 110 -3.29 -6.92 -11.19
N GLN A 111 -4.11 -5.88 -11.24
CA GLN A 111 -4.97 -5.47 -10.14
C GLN A 111 -6.20 -6.39 -9.96
N GLU A 112 -6.53 -7.21 -10.95
CA GLU A 112 -7.66 -8.15 -10.89
C GLU A 112 -7.59 -9.09 -9.67
N LYS A 113 -6.38 -9.46 -9.27
CA LYS A 113 -6.14 -10.30 -8.09
C LYS A 113 -6.56 -9.66 -6.77
N LEU A 114 -6.70 -8.34 -6.74
CA LEU A 114 -7.07 -7.60 -5.54
C LEU A 114 -8.57 -7.60 -5.27
N GLN A 115 -9.41 -7.92 -6.27
CA GLN A 115 -10.88 -7.96 -6.09
C GLN A 115 -11.31 -8.97 -5.04
N ASP A 116 -10.60 -10.09 -4.95
CA ASP A 116 -10.90 -11.17 -4.01
C ASP A 116 -10.00 -11.12 -2.76
N SER A 117 -9.29 -10.02 -2.55
CA SER A 117 -8.39 -9.89 -1.40
C SER A 117 -9.16 -9.89 -0.10
N LYS A 118 -8.85 -10.85 0.76
CA LYS A 118 -9.42 -10.96 2.11
C LYS A 118 -8.48 -10.35 3.12
N VAL A 119 -9.08 -9.70 4.11
CA VAL A 119 -8.34 -9.24 5.28
C VAL A 119 -8.35 -10.36 6.33
N GLU A 120 -7.16 -10.81 6.72
CA GLU A 120 -6.98 -11.85 7.72
C GLU A 120 -6.89 -11.26 9.13
N ASN A 121 -7.61 -11.83 10.07
CA ASN A 121 -7.60 -11.37 11.46
C ASN A 121 -6.64 -12.16 12.36
N ASP A 122 -6.19 -13.33 11.93
CA ASP A 122 -5.20 -14.14 12.66
C ASP A 122 -3.76 -13.77 12.22
N LEU A 123 -3.09 -12.99 13.06
CA LEU A 123 -1.72 -12.55 12.82
C LEU A 123 -0.74 -13.73 12.75
N GLN A 124 -0.89 -14.73 13.61
CA GLN A 124 0.04 -15.87 13.67
C GLN A 124 -0.07 -16.73 12.42
N ALA A 125 -1.28 -16.99 11.96
CA ALA A 125 -1.52 -17.72 10.72
C ALA A 125 -0.96 -16.95 9.52
N THR A 126 -1.17 -15.63 9.47
CA THR A 126 -0.63 -14.76 8.45
C THR A 126 0.89 -14.84 8.39
N LEU A 127 1.58 -14.65 9.52
CA LEU A 127 3.04 -14.62 9.58
C LEU A 127 3.70 -15.95 9.19
N LYS A 128 3.06 -17.08 9.47
CA LYS A 128 3.57 -18.40 9.08
C LYS A 128 3.48 -18.69 7.59
N SER A 129 2.62 -17.98 6.89
CA SER A 129 2.31 -18.24 5.48
C SER A 129 3.07 -17.37 4.49
N VAL A 130 3.91 -16.43 4.95
CA VAL A 130 4.51 -15.40 4.11
C VAL A 130 6.04 -15.43 4.10
N ASP A 131 6.63 -14.89 3.04
CA ASP A 131 8.08 -14.74 2.87
C ASP A 131 8.63 -13.47 3.47
N ALA A 132 7.80 -12.42 3.52
CA ALA A 132 8.18 -11.12 4.05
C ALA A 132 6.98 -10.41 4.67
N VAL A 133 7.28 -9.43 5.52
CA VAL A 133 6.28 -8.58 6.18
C VAL A 133 6.57 -7.13 5.82
N SER A 134 5.56 -6.42 5.37
CA SER A 134 5.59 -4.98 5.16
C SER A 134 4.72 -4.29 6.22
N TRP A 135 5.28 -3.31 6.85
CA TRP A 135 4.61 -2.47 7.83
C TRP A 135 4.61 -1.01 7.37
N PRO A 136 3.57 -0.54 6.72
CA PRO A 136 3.55 0.80 6.14
C PRO A 136 3.31 1.92 7.16
N SER A 137 2.92 1.58 8.41
CA SER A 137 2.73 2.57 9.47
C SER A 137 4.05 3.08 10.03
N ALA A 138 4.11 4.38 10.35
CA ALA A 138 5.28 5.01 10.98
C ALA A 138 5.48 4.59 12.44
N THR A 139 4.50 3.96 13.06
CA THR A 139 4.53 3.51 14.46
C THR A 139 4.64 1.99 14.51
N MET A 140 5.78 1.50 15.02
CA MET A 140 5.85 0.09 15.43
C MET A 140 4.95 -0.10 16.65
N PRO A 141 4.15 -1.18 16.73
CA PRO A 141 3.49 -1.53 17.99
C PRO A 141 4.55 -1.82 19.03
N THR A 142 4.33 -1.25 20.16
CA THR A 142 5.08 -1.58 21.38
C THR A 142 4.73 -2.97 21.88
#